data_69d710c6644675f31d84c13c8dc3fb2b
#
_entry.id   69d710c6644675f31d84c13c8dc3fb2b
#
_cell.length_a   1.000
_cell.length_b   1.000
_cell.length_c   1.000
_cell.angle_alpha   90.00
_cell.angle_beta   90.00
_cell.angle_gamma   90.00
#
_symmetry.space_group_name_H-M   'P 1'
#
loop_
_entity.id
_entity.type
_entity.pdbx_description
1 polymer ?
#
loop_
_entity_poly.entity_id
_entity_poly.type
_entity_poly.pdbx_seq_one_letter_code
_entity_poly.pdbx_strand_id
1 'polypeptide(L)'
;MKKYFVADFNVIDVPTGGGEWVDDFIIKKFNLEFLHTRNINSFDQTAFYVFSNISLLPQHLLNQIHSLNYVILEHDYKICLSRHPWRYQDNIIPQQERINYSLYKNAKAVFVQTTDHMNVYLKNDVEANFVNLECSIWSDEDLNMLENINNENTNKNGKYAVYFTNNWIKNTQGNLKYCAENKLQNYILKENRNRVEFLSNLAKCEGIVFFPLARETFCRLVVEAKCLGLNVITSKNYGALKFF
;
A
#
# COMPACT_ATOMS: atom_id res chain seq x y z
N MET A 1 12.41 8.48 25.56
CA MET A 1 11.43 7.43 25.20
C MET A 1 11.89 6.80 23.89
N LYS A 2 12.10 5.49 23.88
CA LYS A 2 12.43 4.74 22.66
C LYS A 2 11.24 4.75 21.72
N LYS A 3 11.50 4.70 20.41
CA LYS A 3 10.46 4.70 19.37
C LYS A 3 10.76 3.60 18.37
N TYR A 4 9.80 2.72 18.17
CA TYR A 4 9.93 1.56 17.31
C TYR A 4 8.93 1.57 16.15
N PHE A 5 9.38 1.07 15.00
CA PHE A 5 8.53 0.73 13.88
C PHE A 5 8.49 -0.79 13.73
N VAL A 6 7.29 -1.36 13.71
CA VAL A 6 7.09 -2.82 13.71
C VAL A 6 6.41 -3.27 12.43
N ALA A 7 7.07 -4.14 11.66
CA ALA A 7 6.50 -4.71 10.45
C ALA A 7 7.01 -6.13 10.14
N ASP A 8 6.28 -6.84 9.27
CA ASP A 8 6.59 -8.20 8.82
C ASP A 8 7.67 -8.28 7.75
N PHE A 9 7.96 -7.17 7.08
CA PHE A 9 8.92 -7.09 5.98
C PHE A 9 10.11 -6.24 6.37
N ASN A 10 11.29 -6.61 5.90
CA ASN A 10 12.45 -5.75 6.04
C ASN A 10 12.35 -4.63 5.00
N VAL A 11 11.89 -3.48 5.45
CA VAL A 11 11.66 -2.31 4.60
C VAL A 11 12.91 -1.45 4.42
N ILE A 12 13.96 -1.68 5.25
CA ILE A 12 15.15 -0.81 5.29
C ILE A 12 16.09 -1.10 4.11
N ASP A 13 16.25 -2.38 3.74
CA ASP A 13 17.27 -2.74 2.76
C ASP A 13 16.79 -2.64 1.31
N VAL A 14 15.57 -3.10 1.03
CA VAL A 14 15.03 -3.09 -0.35
C VAL A 14 13.50 -3.09 -0.32
N PRO A 15 12.85 -1.94 -0.15
CA PRO A 15 11.40 -1.88 -0.29
C PRO A 15 10.99 -2.24 -1.72
N THR A 16 10.01 -3.14 -1.86
CA THR A 16 9.52 -3.62 -3.15
C THR A 16 8.08 -3.20 -3.43
N GLY A 17 7.28 -3.01 -2.38
CA GLY A 17 5.88 -2.60 -2.46
C GLY A 17 5.64 -1.15 -2.08
N GLY A 18 4.52 -0.59 -2.54
CA GLY A 18 4.14 0.79 -2.24
C GLY A 18 4.02 1.10 -0.75
N GLY A 19 3.54 0.14 0.06
CA GLY A 19 3.48 0.26 1.51
C GLY A 19 4.87 0.29 2.16
N GLU A 20 5.78 -0.55 1.69
CA GLU A 20 7.15 -0.62 2.19
C GLU A 20 7.95 0.68 1.94
N TRP A 21 7.71 1.36 0.81
CA TRP A 21 8.29 2.69 0.55
C TRP A 21 7.79 3.74 1.54
N VAL A 22 6.51 3.68 1.92
CA VAL A 22 5.95 4.56 2.95
C VAL A 22 6.56 4.23 4.32
N ASP A 23 6.68 2.95 4.65
CA ASP A 23 7.27 2.49 5.91
C ASP A 23 8.73 2.95 6.05
N ASP A 24 9.56 2.78 5.01
CA ASP A 24 10.96 3.25 4.98
C ASP A 24 11.06 4.76 5.19
N PHE A 25 10.21 5.53 4.51
CA PHE A 25 10.15 6.98 4.68
C PHE A 25 9.82 7.37 6.13
N ILE A 26 8.80 6.76 6.73
CA ILE A 26 8.38 7.04 8.11
C ILE A 26 9.50 6.69 9.11
N ILE A 27 10.14 5.53 8.95
CA ILE A 27 11.26 5.10 9.78
C ILE A 27 12.37 6.15 9.76
N LYS A 28 12.81 6.58 8.58
CA LYS A 28 13.88 7.57 8.40
C LYS A 28 13.48 8.95 8.91
N LYS A 29 12.29 9.43 8.54
CA LYS A 29 11.80 10.77 8.88
C LYS A 29 11.68 10.98 10.38
N PHE A 30 11.24 9.96 11.12
CA PHE A 30 11.01 10.06 12.57
C PHE A 30 12.11 9.38 13.41
N ASN A 31 13.17 8.88 12.77
CA ASN A 31 14.28 8.17 13.41
C ASN A 31 13.77 7.05 14.33
N LEU A 32 12.97 6.15 13.74
CA LEU A 32 12.41 4.99 14.43
C LEU A 32 13.38 3.80 14.33
N GLU A 33 13.50 3.03 15.40
CA GLU A 33 14.20 1.75 15.36
C GLU A 33 13.29 0.68 14.74
N PHE A 34 13.75 0.02 13.67
CA PHE A 34 12.96 -1.01 13.02
C PHE A 34 13.03 -2.34 13.79
N LEU A 35 11.85 -2.91 14.04
CA LEU A 35 11.69 -4.24 14.64
C LEU A 35 10.89 -5.14 13.68
N HIS A 36 11.55 -6.18 13.18
CA HIS A 36 10.86 -7.22 12.44
C HIS A 36 10.01 -8.07 13.39
N THR A 37 8.73 -8.31 13.06
CA THR A 37 7.78 -9.04 13.93
C THR A 37 8.29 -10.40 14.43
N ARG A 38 9.05 -11.14 13.61
CA ARG A 38 9.64 -12.44 13.97
C ARG A 38 10.72 -12.37 15.04
N ASN A 39 11.30 -11.18 15.27
CA ASN A 39 12.38 -10.98 16.22
C ASN A 39 11.88 -10.45 17.57
N ILE A 40 10.57 -10.23 17.71
CA ILE A 40 9.97 -9.69 18.93
C ILE A 40 9.59 -10.84 19.86
N ASN A 41 10.18 -10.83 21.06
CA ASN A 41 9.85 -11.77 22.13
C ASN A 41 9.01 -11.12 23.23
N SER A 42 9.14 -9.80 23.40
CA SER A 42 8.39 -9.00 24.37
C SER A 42 8.42 -7.53 23.95
N PHE A 43 7.52 -6.71 24.49
CA PHE A 43 7.48 -5.26 24.25
C PHE A 43 7.99 -4.48 25.46
N ASP A 44 8.73 -3.39 25.18
CA ASP A 44 9.09 -2.38 26.19
C ASP A 44 7.86 -1.50 26.46
N GLN A 45 7.28 -1.63 27.65
CA GLN A 45 6.06 -0.92 28.06
C GLN A 45 6.24 0.61 28.12
N THR A 46 7.49 1.10 28.13
CA THR A 46 7.81 2.52 28.20
C THR A 46 8.05 3.16 26.83
N ALA A 47 8.09 2.34 25.78
CA ALA A 47 8.37 2.80 24.41
C ALA A 47 7.10 3.25 23.67
N PHE A 48 7.32 3.93 22.56
CA PHE A 48 6.28 4.25 21.57
C PHE A 48 6.42 3.36 20.34
N TYR A 49 5.30 2.88 19.80
CA TYR A 49 5.29 1.96 18.67
C TYR A 49 4.49 2.51 17.49
N VAL A 50 4.99 2.31 16.28
CA VAL A 50 4.24 2.41 15.04
C VAL A 50 4.08 1.00 14.48
N PHE A 51 2.87 0.47 14.47
CA PHE A 51 2.57 -0.82 13.87
C PHE A 51 2.10 -0.64 12.44
N SER A 52 2.79 -1.29 11.49
CA SER A 52 2.38 -1.37 10.10
C SER A 52 1.85 -2.76 9.77
N ASN A 53 2.52 -3.54 8.95
CA ASN A 53 2.11 -4.91 8.64
C ASN A 53 2.59 -5.87 9.75
N ILE A 54 1.67 -6.46 10.51
CA ILE A 54 1.97 -7.27 11.71
C ILE A 54 1.31 -8.65 11.67
N SER A 55 1.08 -9.22 10.47
CA SER A 55 0.39 -10.51 10.31
C SER A 55 1.15 -11.69 10.88
N LEU A 56 2.48 -11.58 10.97
CA LEU A 56 3.35 -12.63 11.49
C LEU A 56 3.56 -12.54 13.00
N LEU A 57 2.99 -11.52 13.66
CA LEU A 57 3.13 -11.37 15.10
C LEU A 57 2.32 -12.47 15.81
N PRO A 58 2.94 -13.24 16.73
CA PRO A 58 2.23 -14.28 17.48
C PRO A 58 1.09 -13.74 18.33
N GLN A 59 0.02 -14.53 18.50
CA GLN A 59 -1.20 -14.11 19.21
C GLN A 59 -0.92 -13.62 20.63
N HIS A 60 0.02 -14.27 21.36
CA HIS A 60 0.34 -13.87 22.73
C HIS A 60 0.98 -12.47 22.80
N LEU A 61 1.68 -12.03 21.73
CA LEU A 61 2.21 -10.68 21.62
C LEU A 61 1.14 -9.68 21.16
N LEU A 62 0.24 -10.09 20.25
CA LEU A 62 -0.92 -9.25 19.88
C LEU A 62 -1.75 -8.88 21.12
N ASN A 63 -1.91 -9.82 22.06
CA ASN A 63 -2.63 -9.56 23.31
C ASN A 63 -1.93 -8.56 24.24
N GLN A 64 -0.61 -8.37 24.12
CA GLN A 64 0.15 -7.39 24.90
C GLN A 64 0.05 -5.97 24.36
N ILE A 65 -0.25 -5.81 23.05
CA ILE A 65 -0.27 -4.50 22.40
C ILE A 65 -1.25 -3.53 23.05
N HIS A 66 -2.36 -4.03 23.62
CA HIS A 66 -3.40 -3.19 24.22
C HIS A 66 -2.90 -2.27 25.36
N SER A 67 -1.81 -2.64 26.03
CA SER A 67 -1.21 -1.86 27.11
C SER A 67 -0.10 -0.93 26.65
N LEU A 68 0.25 -0.94 25.37
CA LEU A 68 1.33 -0.15 24.82
C LEU A 68 0.89 1.27 24.44
N ASN A 69 1.88 2.10 24.20
CA ASN A 69 1.71 3.42 23.62
C ASN A 69 1.97 3.32 22.10
N TYR A 70 0.93 3.30 21.27
CA TYR A 70 1.10 3.02 19.85
C TYR A 70 0.10 3.72 18.94
N VAL A 71 0.48 3.77 17.66
CA VAL A 71 -0.36 4.10 16.52
C VAL A 71 -0.28 2.97 15.47
N ILE A 72 -1.25 2.94 14.57
CA ILE A 72 -1.28 1.99 13.44
C ILE A 72 -1.17 2.78 12.14
N LEU A 73 -0.28 2.33 11.25
CA LEU A 73 -0.18 2.77 9.87
C LEU A 73 -0.78 1.67 8.97
N GLU A 74 -1.96 1.95 8.39
CA GLU A 74 -2.69 0.97 7.61
C GLU A 74 -2.37 1.03 6.12
N HIS A 75 -2.00 -0.13 5.56
CA HIS A 75 -1.80 -0.31 4.13
C HIS A 75 -2.84 -1.22 3.48
N ASP A 76 -3.55 -2.03 4.29
CA ASP A 76 -4.56 -2.99 3.84
C ASP A 76 -5.70 -3.13 4.88
N TYR A 77 -6.33 -4.31 4.99
CA TYR A 77 -7.48 -4.53 5.86
C TYR A 77 -7.20 -5.62 6.88
N LYS A 78 -6.34 -5.34 7.87
CA LYS A 78 -5.94 -6.30 8.95
C LYS A 78 -7.07 -6.68 9.91
N ILE A 79 -8.25 -6.11 9.75
CA ILE A 79 -9.47 -6.49 10.46
C ILE A 79 -10.16 -7.74 9.89
N CYS A 80 -9.73 -8.18 8.72
CA CYS A 80 -10.27 -9.34 8.01
C CYS A 80 -9.21 -10.45 7.92
N LEU A 81 -9.57 -11.67 8.27
CA LEU A 81 -8.65 -12.82 8.24
C LEU A 81 -8.05 -13.03 6.86
N SER A 82 -8.85 -12.90 5.80
CA SER A 82 -8.39 -12.99 4.42
C SER A 82 -7.68 -11.73 3.92
N ARG A 83 -7.76 -10.62 4.65
CA ARG A 83 -7.36 -9.25 4.24
C ARG A 83 -8.09 -8.71 3.01
N HIS A 84 -9.19 -9.35 2.61
CA HIS A 84 -9.94 -9.06 1.40
C HIS A 84 -11.43 -8.81 1.68
N PRO A 85 -11.81 -7.72 2.38
CA PRO A 85 -13.20 -7.41 2.70
C PRO A 85 -14.08 -7.26 1.46
N TRP A 86 -13.50 -6.88 0.31
CA TRP A 86 -14.19 -6.79 -0.99
C TRP A 86 -14.75 -8.13 -1.52
N ARG A 87 -14.39 -9.27 -0.91
CA ARG A 87 -15.00 -10.59 -1.19
C ARG A 87 -16.41 -10.71 -0.64
N TYR A 88 -16.79 -9.85 0.28
CA TYR A 88 -18.10 -9.88 0.93
C TYR A 88 -18.96 -8.75 0.41
N GLN A 89 -20.28 -9.00 0.39
CA GLN A 89 -21.25 -8.00 -0.05
C GLN A 89 -21.05 -6.70 0.76
N ASP A 90 -21.03 -5.56 0.06
CA ASP A 90 -20.84 -4.22 0.63
C ASP A 90 -19.57 -4.05 1.48
N ASN A 91 -18.61 -4.97 1.36
CA ASN A 91 -17.40 -5.08 2.18
C ASN A 91 -17.68 -5.34 3.68
N ILE A 92 -18.83 -5.93 4.00
CA ILE A 92 -19.20 -6.30 5.38
C ILE A 92 -18.59 -7.66 5.69
N ILE A 93 -17.64 -7.69 6.61
CA ILE A 93 -16.89 -8.88 7.00
C ILE A 93 -17.76 -9.77 7.89
N PRO A 94 -17.98 -11.06 7.56
CA PRO A 94 -18.68 -11.99 8.43
C PRO A 94 -17.98 -12.12 9.79
N GLN A 95 -18.76 -12.33 10.85
CA GLN A 95 -18.24 -12.34 12.23
C GLN A 95 -17.08 -13.32 12.44
N GLN A 96 -17.13 -14.50 11.82
CA GLN A 96 -16.08 -15.52 11.91
C GLN A 96 -14.77 -15.15 11.20
N GLU A 97 -14.80 -14.12 10.34
CA GLU A 97 -13.64 -13.61 9.61
C GLU A 97 -13.07 -12.32 10.23
N ARG A 98 -13.72 -11.81 11.28
CA ARG A 98 -13.31 -10.59 11.98
C ARG A 98 -12.18 -10.87 12.95
N ILE A 99 -11.09 -10.11 12.82
CA ILE A 99 -9.90 -10.22 13.68
C ILE A 99 -9.39 -8.83 14.08
N ASN A 100 -8.60 -8.75 15.13
CA ASN A 100 -7.83 -7.57 15.54
C ASN A 100 -8.64 -6.31 15.92
N TYR A 101 -9.96 -6.36 16.08
CA TYR A 101 -10.79 -5.18 16.36
C TYR A 101 -10.33 -4.42 17.62
N SER A 102 -9.96 -5.13 18.69
CA SER A 102 -9.47 -4.52 19.92
C SER A 102 -8.13 -3.77 19.74
N LEU A 103 -7.31 -4.20 18.77
CA LEU A 103 -6.08 -3.52 18.42
C LEU A 103 -6.35 -2.11 17.90
N TYR A 104 -7.39 -1.93 17.11
CA TYR A 104 -7.76 -0.61 16.57
C TYR A 104 -8.34 0.31 17.64
N LYS A 105 -9.21 -0.23 18.47
CA LYS A 105 -9.89 0.51 19.56
C LYS A 105 -8.90 1.16 20.54
N ASN A 106 -7.79 0.47 20.84
CA ASN A 106 -6.81 0.93 21.82
C ASN A 106 -5.66 1.74 21.22
N ALA A 107 -5.59 1.87 19.88
CA ALA A 107 -4.59 2.69 19.22
C ALA A 107 -4.84 4.18 19.47
N LYS A 108 -3.79 4.96 19.72
CA LYS A 108 -3.89 6.44 19.83
C LYS A 108 -4.38 7.08 18.55
N ALA A 109 -3.97 6.52 17.40
CA ALA A 109 -4.46 6.89 16.08
C ALA A 109 -4.28 5.71 15.12
N VAL A 110 -5.18 5.63 14.14
CA VAL A 110 -5.10 4.70 13.01
C VAL A 110 -5.05 5.54 11.73
N PHE A 111 -3.89 5.56 11.10
CA PHE A 111 -3.69 6.28 9.85
C PHE A 111 -4.14 5.45 8.67
N VAL A 112 -5.11 5.94 7.92
CA VAL A 112 -5.67 5.32 6.71
C VAL A 112 -5.42 6.19 5.49
N GLN A 113 -5.29 5.59 4.31
CA GLN A 113 -4.82 6.28 3.12
C GLN A 113 -5.92 7.09 2.40
N THR A 114 -7.18 6.67 2.51
CA THR A 114 -8.29 7.31 1.78
C THR A 114 -9.61 7.19 2.55
N THR A 115 -10.58 8.02 2.20
CA THR A 115 -11.96 7.92 2.70
C THR A 115 -12.56 6.54 2.40
N ASP A 116 -12.29 5.97 1.23
CA ASP A 116 -12.75 4.62 0.87
C ASP A 116 -12.14 3.55 1.78
N HIS A 117 -10.85 3.69 2.10
CA HIS A 117 -10.15 2.82 3.04
C HIS A 117 -10.81 2.90 4.42
N MET A 118 -11.02 4.11 4.94
CA MET A 118 -11.67 4.35 6.22
C MET A 118 -13.10 3.80 6.28
N ASN A 119 -13.88 4.00 5.21
CA ASN A 119 -15.28 3.58 5.15
C ASN A 119 -15.44 2.06 5.30
N VAL A 120 -14.47 1.24 4.88
CA VAL A 120 -14.51 -0.21 5.11
C VAL A 120 -14.44 -0.51 6.60
N TYR A 121 -13.60 0.19 7.36
CA TYR A 121 -13.52 0.03 8.81
C TYR A 121 -14.83 0.44 9.50
N LEU A 122 -15.36 1.61 9.15
CA LEU A 122 -16.61 2.14 9.70
C LEU A 122 -17.80 1.23 9.42
N LYS A 123 -17.93 0.69 8.21
CA LYS A 123 -18.98 -0.28 7.84
C LYS A 123 -18.90 -1.59 8.61
N ASN A 124 -17.76 -1.90 9.18
CA ASN A 124 -17.52 -3.10 9.98
C ASN A 124 -17.49 -2.81 11.48
N ASP A 125 -18.03 -1.67 11.92
CA ASP A 125 -18.17 -1.28 13.32
C ASP A 125 -16.82 -1.25 14.07
N VAL A 126 -15.72 -0.93 13.39
CA VAL A 126 -14.41 -0.79 14.02
C VAL A 126 -14.34 0.55 14.72
N GLU A 127 -14.28 0.51 16.05
CA GLU A 127 -14.05 1.70 16.88
C GLU A 127 -12.56 2.04 16.88
N ALA A 128 -12.21 3.23 16.39
CA ALA A 128 -10.84 3.73 16.41
C ALA A 128 -10.79 5.25 16.23
N ASN A 129 -9.67 5.86 16.64
CA ASN A 129 -9.36 7.23 16.30
C ASN A 129 -8.72 7.28 14.90
N PHE A 130 -9.54 7.31 13.85
CA PHE A 130 -9.07 7.33 12.47
C PHE A 130 -8.53 8.70 12.07
N VAL A 131 -7.36 8.70 11.45
CA VAL A 131 -6.75 9.84 10.76
C VAL A 131 -6.67 9.50 9.27
N ASN A 132 -7.55 10.11 8.49
CA ASN A 132 -7.56 9.92 7.05
C ASN A 132 -6.53 10.86 6.40
N LEU A 133 -5.49 10.27 5.79
CA LEU A 133 -4.40 11.02 5.17
C LEU A 133 -4.80 11.62 3.81
N GLU A 134 -5.81 11.04 3.15
CA GLU A 134 -6.24 11.38 1.79
C GLU A 134 -5.10 11.31 0.74
N CYS A 135 -4.04 10.59 1.05
CA CYS A 135 -2.88 10.41 0.18
C CYS A 135 -2.07 9.16 0.56
N SER A 136 -1.10 8.81 -0.28
CA SER A 136 0.09 8.09 0.11
C SER A 136 1.22 9.07 0.38
N ILE A 137 2.39 8.59 0.76
CA ILE A 137 3.53 9.44 1.13
C ILE A 137 4.65 9.24 0.12
N TRP A 138 5.21 10.35 -0.36
CA TRP A 138 6.43 10.42 -1.16
C TRP A 138 7.42 11.34 -0.45
N SER A 139 8.70 11.00 -0.49
CA SER A 139 9.76 11.93 -0.06
C SER A 139 9.97 13.02 -1.12
N ASP A 140 10.65 14.10 -0.73
CA ASP A 140 11.03 15.14 -1.70
C ASP A 140 11.93 14.57 -2.79
N GLU A 141 12.80 13.60 -2.44
CA GLU A 141 13.66 12.88 -3.40
C GLU A 141 12.82 12.05 -4.39
N ASP A 142 11.74 11.39 -3.92
CA ASP A 142 10.81 10.67 -4.79
C ASP A 142 10.11 11.60 -5.77
N LEU A 143 9.65 12.76 -5.30
CA LEU A 143 8.95 13.74 -6.14
C LEU A 143 9.90 14.33 -7.18
N ASN A 144 11.11 14.73 -6.78
CA ASN A 144 12.14 15.22 -7.69
C ASN A 144 12.54 14.15 -8.72
N MET A 145 12.64 12.90 -8.32
CA MET A 145 12.92 11.78 -9.24
C MET A 145 11.80 11.64 -10.28
N LEU A 146 10.53 11.67 -9.88
CA LEU A 146 9.38 11.58 -10.80
C LEU A 146 9.38 12.75 -11.79
N GLU A 147 9.66 13.97 -11.32
CA GLU A 147 9.75 15.17 -12.17
C GLU A 147 10.88 15.05 -13.20
N ASN A 148 12.08 14.65 -12.78
CA ASN A 148 13.22 14.45 -13.67
C ASN A 148 12.92 13.37 -14.73
N ILE A 149 12.38 12.21 -14.31
CA ILE A 149 12.02 11.15 -15.25
C ILE A 149 10.97 11.63 -16.24
N ASN A 150 9.97 12.40 -15.82
CA ASN A 150 8.94 12.93 -16.69
C ASN A 150 9.55 13.90 -17.74
N ASN A 151 10.44 14.78 -17.31
CA ASN A 151 11.11 15.76 -18.19
C ASN A 151 12.01 15.09 -19.23
N GLU A 152 12.67 13.98 -18.87
CA GLU A 152 13.56 13.22 -19.76
C GLU A 152 12.80 12.34 -20.76
N ASN A 153 11.53 11.97 -20.49
CA ASN A 153 10.76 11.01 -21.29
C ASN A 153 9.55 11.65 -21.99
N THR A 154 9.79 12.71 -22.74
CA THR A 154 8.73 13.43 -23.50
C THR A 154 8.23 12.64 -24.71
N ASN A 155 9.07 11.77 -25.31
CA ASN A 155 8.71 10.95 -26.46
C ASN A 155 8.20 9.58 -26.02
N LYS A 156 6.90 9.35 -26.15
CA LYS A 156 6.26 8.06 -25.81
C LYS A 156 6.41 7.05 -26.97
N ASN A 157 6.43 5.77 -26.63
CA ASN A 157 6.64 4.68 -27.58
C ASN A 157 5.36 4.09 -28.19
N GLY A 158 4.19 4.68 -27.90
CA GLY A 158 2.88 4.22 -28.36
C GLY A 158 2.37 2.93 -27.69
N LYS A 159 3.09 2.38 -26.70
CA LYS A 159 2.71 1.13 -26.01
C LYS A 159 2.11 1.41 -24.64
N TYR A 160 1.25 0.51 -24.21
CA TYR A 160 0.67 0.54 -22.87
C TYR A 160 1.41 -0.44 -21.95
N ALA A 161 1.89 0.06 -20.81
CA ALA A 161 2.52 -0.78 -19.80
C ALA A 161 1.50 -1.74 -19.20
N VAL A 162 1.89 -3.01 -19.04
CA VAL A 162 1.18 -4.01 -18.25
C VAL A 162 2.14 -4.51 -17.17
N TYR A 163 1.79 -4.26 -15.91
CA TYR A 163 2.62 -4.67 -14.78
C TYR A 163 2.64 -6.20 -14.67
N PHE A 164 3.83 -6.78 -14.77
CA PHE A 164 4.04 -8.21 -14.71
C PHE A 164 4.56 -8.62 -13.33
N THR A 165 3.76 -9.41 -12.62
CA THR A 165 4.08 -9.96 -11.31
C THR A 165 3.36 -11.30 -11.10
N ASN A 166 3.89 -12.13 -10.22
CA ASN A 166 3.23 -13.38 -9.79
C ASN A 166 2.10 -13.11 -8.76
N ASN A 167 1.95 -11.89 -8.30
CA ASN A 167 0.84 -11.53 -7.40
C ASN A 167 -0.47 -11.47 -8.22
N TRP A 168 -1.32 -12.48 -8.05
CA TRP A 168 -2.60 -12.61 -8.76
C TRP A 168 -3.52 -11.40 -8.62
N ILE A 169 -3.41 -10.65 -7.51
CA ILE A 169 -4.20 -9.44 -7.25
C ILE A 169 -3.98 -8.38 -8.33
N LYS A 170 -2.76 -8.28 -8.86
CA LYS A 170 -2.39 -7.29 -9.89
C LYS A 170 -2.92 -7.65 -11.29
N ASN A 171 -3.50 -8.84 -11.47
CA ASN A 171 -4.25 -9.25 -12.64
C ASN A 171 -3.50 -9.12 -13.98
N THR A 172 -2.23 -9.52 -14.01
CA THR A 172 -1.38 -9.41 -15.22
C THR A 172 -2.07 -9.99 -16.46
N GLN A 173 -2.68 -11.18 -16.35
CA GLN A 173 -3.32 -11.85 -17.48
C GLN A 173 -4.57 -11.10 -17.97
N GLY A 174 -5.41 -10.60 -17.05
CA GLY A 174 -6.58 -9.81 -17.42
C GLY A 174 -6.20 -8.49 -18.11
N ASN A 175 -5.13 -7.86 -17.67
CA ASN A 175 -4.60 -6.64 -18.28
C ASN A 175 -4.07 -6.89 -19.69
N LEU A 176 -3.36 -8.01 -19.93
CA LEU A 176 -2.90 -8.42 -21.25
C LEU A 176 -4.07 -8.74 -22.19
N LYS A 177 -5.08 -9.46 -21.67
CA LYS A 177 -6.31 -9.76 -22.42
C LYS A 177 -7.02 -8.48 -22.86
N TYR A 178 -7.16 -7.51 -21.95
CA TYR A 178 -7.75 -6.20 -22.29
C TYR A 178 -6.97 -5.50 -23.41
N CYS A 179 -5.65 -5.47 -23.35
CA CYS A 179 -4.82 -4.91 -24.43
C CYS A 179 -5.10 -5.59 -25.77
N ALA A 180 -5.15 -6.92 -25.81
CA ALA A 180 -5.40 -7.70 -27.03
C ALA A 180 -6.80 -7.40 -27.61
N GLU A 181 -7.84 -7.40 -26.79
CA GLU A 181 -9.23 -7.11 -27.19
C GLU A 181 -9.43 -5.68 -27.72
N ASN A 182 -8.66 -4.72 -27.20
CA ASN A 182 -8.72 -3.32 -27.60
C ASN A 182 -7.62 -2.92 -28.61
N LYS A 183 -6.88 -3.88 -29.17
CA LYS A 183 -5.79 -3.65 -30.14
C LYS A 183 -4.70 -2.68 -29.63
N LEU A 184 -4.48 -2.63 -28.34
CA LEU A 184 -3.40 -1.83 -27.74
C LEU A 184 -2.09 -2.61 -27.79
N GLN A 185 -1.05 -2.00 -28.30
CA GLN A 185 0.30 -2.56 -28.17
C GLN A 185 0.73 -2.52 -26.70
N ASN A 186 1.17 -3.62 -26.15
CA ASN A 186 1.58 -3.67 -24.76
C ASN A 186 3.11 -3.67 -24.58
N TYR A 187 3.56 -3.19 -23.44
CA TYR A 187 4.91 -3.30 -22.91
C TYR A 187 4.86 -4.03 -21.56
N ILE A 188 5.62 -5.11 -21.42
CA ILE A 188 5.69 -5.85 -20.16
C ILE A 188 6.59 -5.13 -19.19
N LEU A 189 5.97 -4.44 -18.22
CA LEU A 189 6.65 -3.76 -17.14
C LEU A 189 6.93 -4.76 -16.02
N LYS A 190 8.16 -5.29 -15.96
CA LYS A 190 8.57 -6.25 -14.93
C LYS A 190 8.86 -5.54 -13.61
N GLU A 191 8.61 -6.25 -12.51
CA GLU A 191 9.06 -5.84 -11.20
C GLU A 191 10.58 -5.60 -11.22
N ASN A 192 11.02 -4.48 -10.66
CA ASN A 192 12.43 -4.09 -10.60
C ASN A 192 12.70 -3.41 -9.26
N ARG A 193 13.74 -3.85 -8.57
CA ARG A 193 14.19 -3.26 -7.31
C ARG A 193 14.77 -1.86 -7.50
N ASN A 194 15.33 -1.58 -8.69
CA ASN A 194 15.75 -0.24 -9.05
C ASN A 194 14.52 0.58 -9.45
N ARG A 195 14.04 1.41 -8.53
CA ARG A 195 12.85 2.23 -8.71
C ARG A 195 13.00 3.24 -9.85
N VAL A 196 14.18 3.84 -9.99
CA VAL A 196 14.46 4.79 -11.08
C VAL A 196 14.29 4.10 -12.43
N GLU A 197 14.87 2.93 -12.59
CA GLU A 197 14.76 2.14 -13.84
C GLU A 197 13.31 1.70 -14.09
N PHE A 198 12.59 1.26 -13.06
CA PHE A 198 11.18 0.88 -13.16
C PHE A 198 10.32 2.04 -13.66
N LEU A 199 10.43 3.21 -13.03
CA LEU A 199 9.66 4.41 -13.39
C LEU A 199 10.09 4.99 -14.74
N SER A 200 11.38 4.96 -15.09
CA SER A 200 11.86 5.37 -16.41
C SER A 200 11.32 4.48 -17.53
N ASN A 201 11.22 3.17 -17.30
CA ASN A 201 10.62 2.25 -18.26
C ASN A 201 9.10 2.46 -18.38
N LEU A 202 8.42 2.76 -17.28
CA LEU A 202 7.01 3.15 -17.28
C LEU A 202 6.81 4.45 -18.04
N ALA A 203 7.64 5.46 -17.79
CA ALA A 203 7.55 6.79 -18.40
C ALA A 203 7.66 6.80 -19.93
N LYS A 204 8.37 5.83 -20.52
CA LYS A 204 8.47 5.66 -21.98
C LYS A 204 7.17 5.22 -22.64
N CYS A 205 6.22 4.68 -21.85
CA CYS A 205 4.96 4.18 -22.39
C CYS A 205 3.97 5.30 -22.67
N GLU A 206 3.01 5.05 -23.56
CA GLU A 206 1.87 5.92 -23.84
C GLU A 206 0.88 5.93 -22.67
N GLY A 207 0.75 4.79 -22.01
CA GLY A 207 -0.17 4.61 -20.89
C GLY A 207 0.12 3.36 -20.09
N ILE A 208 -0.75 3.09 -19.14
CA ILE A 208 -0.78 1.87 -18.35
C ILE A 208 -2.18 1.26 -18.36
N VAL A 209 -2.26 -0.08 -18.50
CA VAL A 209 -3.49 -0.85 -18.28
C VAL A 209 -3.34 -1.59 -16.95
N PHE A 210 -4.21 -1.27 -16.00
CA PHE A 210 -4.13 -1.83 -14.65
C PHE A 210 -5.52 -2.03 -14.04
N PHE A 211 -6.02 -3.26 -14.07
CA PHE A 211 -7.30 -3.68 -13.48
C PHE A 211 -7.05 -4.64 -12.33
N PRO A 212 -6.75 -4.16 -11.12
CA PRO A 212 -6.51 -5.06 -9.99
C PRO A 212 -7.77 -5.85 -9.64
N LEU A 213 -7.60 -7.11 -9.25
CA LEU A 213 -8.70 -7.97 -8.78
C LEU A 213 -9.11 -7.66 -7.35
N ALA A 214 -8.21 -7.06 -6.57
CA ALA A 214 -8.48 -6.58 -5.22
C ALA A 214 -8.65 -5.06 -5.19
N ARG A 215 -9.39 -4.57 -4.20
CA ARG A 215 -9.47 -3.14 -3.94
C ARG A 215 -8.17 -2.66 -3.32
N GLU A 216 -7.45 -1.83 -4.04
CA GLU A 216 -6.24 -1.16 -3.55
C GLU A 216 -6.63 0.00 -2.64
N THR A 217 -6.02 0.13 -1.48
CA THR A 217 -6.31 1.21 -0.52
C THR A 217 -5.94 2.59 -1.06
N PHE A 218 -4.90 2.67 -1.90
CA PHE A 218 -4.51 3.89 -2.60
C PHE A 218 -4.09 3.62 -4.05
N CYS A 219 -3.09 2.76 -4.29
CA CYS A 219 -2.48 2.43 -5.58
C CYS A 219 -1.46 3.47 -6.09
N ARG A 220 -0.27 3.51 -5.48
CA ARG A 220 0.85 4.39 -5.90
C ARG A 220 1.19 4.29 -7.38
N LEU A 221 1.20 3.07 -7.96
CA LEU A 221 1.54 2.84 -9.36
C LEU A 221 0.69 3.68 -10.33
N VAL A 222 -0.61 3.78 -10.08
CA VAL A 222 -1.53 4.57 -10.90
C VAL A 222 -1.25 6.06 -10.76
N VAL A 223 -0.99 6.52 -9.54
CA VAL A 223 -0.66 7.94 -9.27
C VAL A 223 0.67 8.31 -9.93
N GLU A 224 1.69 7.49 -9.76
CA GLU A 224 3.02 7.70 -10.38
C GLU A 224 2.93 7.70 -11.91
N ALA A 225 2.12 6.82 -12.51
CA ALA A 225 1.86 6.84 -13.94
C ALA A 225 1.22 8.16 -14.39
N LYS A 226 0.29 8.71 -13.61
CA LYS A 226 -0.30 10.04 -13.90
C LYS A 226 0.71 11.17 -13.77
N CYS A 227 1.55 11.16 -12.73
CA CYS A 227 2.64 12.14 -12.57
C CYS A 227 3.63 12.10 -13.75
N LEU A 228 3.82 10.92 -14.36
CA LEU A 228 4.65 10.72 -15.55
C LEU A 228 3.92 11.04 -16.87
N GLY A 229 2.72 11.62 -16.82
CA GLY A 229 1.94 12.03 -17.98
C GLY A 229 1.32 10.88 -18.78
N LEU A 230 1.16 9.69 -18.22
CA LEU A 230 0.61 8.52 -18.90
C LEU A 230 -0.91 8.51 -18.92
N ASN A 231 -1.48 7.94 -19.99
CA ASN A 231 -2.88 7.55 -20.03
C ASN A 231 -3.11 6.35 -19.11
N VAL A 232 -4.03 6.47 -18.14
CA VAL A 232 -4.35 5.37 -17.23
C VAL A 232 -5.67 4.74 -17.59
N ILE A 233 -5.63 3.46 -17.94
CA ILE A 233 -6.81 2.63 -18.20
C ILE A 233 -6.96 1.66 -17.03
N THR A 234 -8.02 1.82 -16.24
CA THR A 234 -8.20 1.09 -14.99
C THR A 234 -9.66 0.96 -14.59
N SER A 235 -9.93 0.18 -13.54
CA SER A 235 -11.24 0.05 -12.90
C SER A 235 -11.38 1.00 -11.71
N LYS A 236 -12.55 0.96 -11.06
CA LYS A 236 -12.81 1.72 -9.82
C LYS A 236 -12.27 1.04 -8.56
N ASN A 237 -11.33 0.09 -8.69
CA ASN A 237 -10.86 -0.73 -7.58
C ASN A 237 -9.62 -0.16 -6.87
N TYR A 238 -9.51 1.15 -6.75
CA TYR A 238 -8.40 1.78 -6.01
C TYR A 238 -8.83 3.10 -5.36
N GLY A 239 -8.25 3.37 -4.19
CA GLY A 239 -8.66 4.49 -3.35
C GLY A 239 -8.30 5.87 -3.91
N ALA A 240 -7.23 5.96 -4.72
CA ALA A 240 -6.82 7.22 -5.33
C ALA A 240 -7.71 7.68 -6.50
N LEU A 241 -8.74 6.92 -6.89
CA LEU A 241 -9.61 7.26 -8.04
C LEU A 241 -10.21 8.66 -7.95
N LYS A 242 -10.55 9.12 -6.76
CA LYS A 242 -11.15 10.44 -6.54
C LYS A 242 -10.26 11.63 -6.90
N PHE A 243 -8.97 11.39 -7.15
CA PHE A 243 -8.00 12.41 -7.52
C PHE A 243 -7.79 12.52 -9.04
N PHE A 244 -8.58 11.79 -9.87
CA PHE A 244 -8.43 11.76 -11.34
C PHE A 244 -9.73 12.06 -12.06
#